data_bcf42330ae6ebd811474687ed8487521
#
_entry.id   bcf42330ae6ebd811474687ed8487521
#
_cell.length_a   1.000
_cell.length_b   1.000
_cell.length_c   1.000
_cell.angle_alpha   90.00
_cell.angle_beta   90.00
_cell.angle_gamma   90.00
#
_symmetry.space_group_name_H-M   'P 1'
#
loop_
_entity.id
_entity.type
_entity.pdbx_description
1 polymer ?
#
loop_
_entity_poly.entity_id
_entity_poly.type
_entity_poly.pdbx_seq_one_letter_code
_entity_poly.pdbx_strand_id
1 'polypeptide(L)'
;MNDTLKVLETRRSCRNFKPDMIPEETLEQIVRAGTYAPTGMGKQSPIILAVTNKELRDQFSEENRKIMGAPVGMDPFYGAPVILVVLANKAVPTHVYDGSLVMGNLMNAAESLGVASIWIHRAKEEFESDFGKKILADLGIQGEYEGIGHCRSEERRVGKEC
;
A
#
# COMPACT_ATOMS: atom_id res chain seq x y z
N MET A 1 -9.78 26.43 -7.27
CA MET A 1 -9.85 24.95 -7.21
C MET A 1 -9.93 24.55 -5.75
N ASN A 2 -10.83 23.70 -5.37
CA ASN A 2 -10.89 23.22 -3.99
C ASN A 2 -9.76 22.21 -3.72
N ASP A 3 -9.47 21.97 -2.44
CA ASP A 3 -8.31 21.13 -2.05
C ASP A 3 -8.42 19.69 -2.55
N THR A 4 -9.63 19.14 -2.62
CA THR A 4 -9.86 17.79 -3.16
C THR A 4 -9.45 17.68 -4.63
N LEU A 5 -9.91 18.60 -5.47
CA LEU A 5 -9.55 18.61 -6.90
C LEU A 5 -8.05 18.84 -7.07
N LYS A 6 -7.46 19.72 -6.26
CA LYS A 6 -6.03 19.97 -6.28
C LYS A 6 -5.23 18.68 -6.02
N VAL A 7 -5.59 17.91 -4.99
CA VAL A 7 -4.94 16.63 -4.68
C VAL A 7 -5.06 15.66 -5.84
N LEU A 8 -6.27 15.49 -6.39
CA LEU A 8 -6.51 14.56 -7.50
C LEU A 8 -5.71 14.89 -8.75
N GLU A 9 -5.53 16.18 -9.05
CA GLU A 9 -4.83 16.64 -10.25
C GLU A 9 -3.31 16.73 -10.08
N THR A 10 -2.82 16.96 -8.86
CA THR A 10 -1.39 17.18 -8.60
C THR A 10 -0.64 15.99 -8.06
N ARG A 11 -1.34 15.00 -7.48
CA ARG A 11 -0.68 13.79 -6.97
C ARG A 11 0.20 13.12 -8.02
N ARG A 12 1.42 12.79 -7.65
CA ARG A 12 2.36 12.04 -8.51
C ARG A 12 2.97 10.87 -7.75
N SER A 13 3.34 9.83 -8.49
CA SER A 13 4.14 8.72 -7.97
C SER A 13 5.56 9.20 -7.67
N CYS A 14 5.99 9.00 -6.44
CA CYS A 14 7.31 9.44 -5.98
C CYS A 14 8.23 8.24 -5.77
N ARG A 15 9.49 8.35 -6.22
CA ARG A 15 10.51 7.31 -6.10
C ARG A 15 11.74 7.75 -5.28
N ASN A 16 11.78 9.02 -4.87
CA ASN A 16 12.85 9.60 -4.06
C ASN A 16 12.32 9.90 -2.66
N PHE A 17 12.78 9.16 -1.68
CA PHE A 17 12.22 9.18 -0.33
C PHE A 17 13.29 9.50 0.71
N LYS A 18 12.82 9.98 1.87
CA LYS A 18 13.63 10.09 3.08
C LYS A 18 13.45 8.80 3.89
N PRO A 19 14.44 8.37 4.67
CA PRO A 19 14.32 7.19 5.52
C PRO A 19 13.48 7.41 6.79
N ASP A 20 12.90 8.60 6.95
CA ASP A 20 12.17 8.97 8.16
C ASP A 20 10.79 8.30 8.23
N MET A 21 10.45 7.83 9.42
CA MET A 21 9.13 7.24 9.68
C MET A 21 8.03 8.30 9.60
N ILE A 22 6.90 7.92 9.03
CA ILE A 22 5.69 8.74 9.06
C ILE A 22 5.17 8.78 10.50
N PRO A 23 4.76 9.95 11.02
CA PRO A 23 4.09 10.02 12.32
C PRO A 23 2.89 9.08 12.37
N GLU A 24 2.70 8.38 13.50
CA GLU A 24 1.64 7.39 13.68
C GLU A 24 0.26 7.98 13.38
N GLU A 25 -0.04 9.18 13.87
CA GLU A 25 -1.29 9.87 13.61
C GLU A 25 -1.53 10.12 12.11
N THR A 26 -0.49 10.49 11.37
CA THR A 26 -0.56 10.68 9.91
C THR A 26 -0.84 9.36 9.20
N LEU A 27 -0.17 8.28 9.62
CA LEU A 27 -0.38 6.95 9.07
C LEU A 27 -1.82 6.47 9.32
N GLU A 28 -2.34 6.67 10.54
CA GLU A 28 -3.72 6.33 10.89
C GLU A 28 -4.74 7.09 10.04
N GLN A 29 -4.51 8.36 9.77
CA GLN A 29 -5.39 9.16 8.90
C GLN A 29 -5.39 8.61 7.46
N ILE A 30 -4.23 8.25 6.93
CA ILE A 30 -4.11 7.65 5.59
C ILE A 30 -4.87 6.31 5.54
N VAL A 31 -4.60 5.41 6.48
CA VAL A 31 -5.27 4.09 6.56
C VAL A 31 -6.77 4.26 6.69
N ARG A 32 -7.22 5.15 7.58
CA ARG A 32 -8.64 5.46 7.76
C ARG A 32 -9.29 5.91 6.45
N ALA A 33 -8.66 6.81 5.71
CA ALA A 33 -9.19 7.25 4.41
C ALA A 33 -9.34 6.09 3.42
N GLY A 34 -8.41 5.13 3.44
CA GLY A 34 -8.51 3.90 2.66
C GLY A 34 -9.76 3.10 2.97
N THR A 35 -10.13 2.97 4.24
CA THR A 35 -11.32 2.21 4.68
C THR A 35 -12.64 2.85 4.26
N TYR A 36 -12.64 4.10 3.83
CA TYR A 36 -13.84 4.81 3.34
C TYR A 36 -14.03 4.71 1.82
N ALA A 37 -13.17 3.98 1.11
CA ALA A 37 -13.37 3.73 -0.32
C ALA A 37 -14.68 2.96 -0.56
N PRO A 38 -15.46 3.32 -1.60
CA PRO A 38 -16.67 2.58 -1.94
C PRO A 38 -16.35 1.16 -2.38
N THR A 39 -17.26 0.23 -2.07
CA THR A 39 -17.14 -1.18 -2.45
C THR A 39 -18.43 -1.66 -3.11
N GLY A 40 -18.32 -2.65 -3.99
CA GLY A 40 -19.47 -3.27 -4.67
C GLY A 40 -20.51 -3.76 -3.66
N MET A 41 -21.72 -3.22 -3.74
CA MET A 41 -22.85 -3.52 -2.83
C MET A 41 -22.52 -3.34 -1.33
N GLY A 42 -21.53 -2.53 -0.99
CA GLY A 42 -21.10 -2.31 0.39
C GLY A 42 -20.50 -3.54 1.06
N LYS A 43 -19.96 -4.49 0.31
CA LYS A 43 -19.46 -5.77 0.84
C LYS A 43 -18.14 -5.66 1.61
N GLN A 44 -17.44 -4.52 1.53
CA GLN A 44 -16.21 -4.26 2.30
C GLN A 44 -15.17 -5.38 2.14
N SER A 45 -14.93 -5.80 0.90
CA SER A 45 -14.00 -6.90 0.59
C SER A 45 -12.53 -6.58 0.90
N PRO A 46 -12.05 -5.31 0.83
CA PRO A 46 -10.65 -5.02 1.08
C PRO A 46 -10.28 -4.99 2.56
N ILE A 47 -9.03 -5.36 2.84
CA ILE A 47 -8.33 -5.12 4.11
C ILE A 47 -7.00 -4.43 3.82
N ILE A 48 -6.46 -3.73 4.81
CA ILE A 48 -5.20 -3.01 4.72
C ILE A 48 -4.27 -3.55 5.80
N LEU A 49 -3.10 -4.05 5.39
CA LEU A 49 -2.03 -4.43 6.31
C LEU A 49 -1.02 -3.28 6.37
N ALA A 50 -0.84 -2.68 7.55
CA ALA A 50 0.17 -1.66 7.78
C ALA A 50 1.46 -2.31 8.26
N VAL A 51 2.47 -2.35 7.40
CA VAL A 51 3.78 -2.91 7.70
C VAL A 51 4.72 -1.78 8.10
N THR A 52 4.96 -1.66 9.39
CA THR A 52 5.83 -0.64 10.02
C THR A 52 7.08 -1.25 10.68
N ASN A 53 7.07 -2.56 10.90
CA ASN A 53 8.23 -3.29 11.40
C ASN A 53 9.27 -3.46 10.29
N LYS A 54 10.50 -3.01 10.57
CA LYS A 54 11.59 -3.02 9.57
C LYS A 54 11.91 -4.42 9.04
N GLU A 55 11.97 -5.41 9.92
CA GLU A 55 12.31 -6.78 9.54
C GLU A 55 11.25 -7.36 8.59
N LEU A 56 9.98 -7.22 8.94
CA LEU A 56 8.87 -7.67 8.08
C LEU A 56 8.84 -6.89 6.75
N ARG A 57 9.08 -5.59 6.79
CA ARG A 57 9.20 -4.75 5.59
C ARG A 57 10.29 -5.27 4.66
N ASP A 58 11.45 -5.61 5.22
CA ASP A 58 12.57 -6.13 4.43
C ASP A 58 12.28 -7.53 3.84
N GLN A 59 11.50 -8.36 4.55
CA GLN A 59 11.00 -9.64 4.02
C GLN A 59 10.06 -9.43 2.83
N PHE A 60 9.13 -8.47 2.91
CA PHE A 60 8.28 -8.08 1.76
C PHE A 60 9.11 -7.60 0.58
N SER A 61 10.13 -6.78 0.85
CA SER A 61 11.03 -6.29 -0.20
C SER A 61 11.74 -7.43 -0.91
N GLU A 62 12.28 -8.37 -0.17
CA GLU A 62 13.01 -9.51 -0.74
C GLU A 62 12.07 -10.44 -1.52
N GLU A 63 10.87 -10.71 -1.02
CA GLU A 63 9.89 -11.52 -1.75
C GLU A 63 9.45 -10.84 -3.05
N ASN A 64 9.15 -9.54 -2.99
CA ASN A 64 8.80 -8.76 -4.19
C ASN A 64 9.94 -8.73 -5.21
N ARG A 65 11.18 -8.57 -4.74
CA ARG A 65 12.39 -8.61 -5.58
C ARG A 65 12.53 -9.95 -6.31
N LYS A 66 12.32 -11.07 -5.61
CA LYS A 66 12.38 -12.42 -6.18
C LYS A 66 11.33 -12.61 -7.27
N ILE A 67 10.09 -12.24 -6.99
CA ILE A 67 8.98 -12.31 -7.96
C ILE A 67 9.29 -11.46 -9.19
N MET A 68 9.88 -10.28 -9.00
CA MET A 68 10.28 -9.38 -10.07
C MET A 68 11.46 -9.93 -10.90
N GLY A 69 12.25 -10.86 -10.37
CA GLY A 69 13.49 -11.33 -10.98
C GLY A 69 14.60 -10.28 -10.95
N ALA A 70 14.55 -9.34 -10.00
CA ALA A 70 15.54 -8.27 -9.89
C ALA A 70 16.83 -8.72 -9.18
N PRO A 71 17.98 -8.04 -9.43
CA PRO A 71 19.24 -8.36 -8.78
C PRO A 71 19.17 -8.32 -7.25
N VAL A 72 19.99 -9.16 -6.60
CA VAL A 72 20.16 -9.13 -5.14
C VAL A 72 20.58 -7.74 -4.68
N GLY A 73 19.97 -7.26 -3.60
CA GLY A 73 20.23 -5.92 -3.04
C GLY A 73 19.38 -4.81 -3.62
N MET A 74 18.59 -5.06 -4.69
CA MET A 74 17.58 -4.11 -5.14
C MET A 74 16.41 -4.11 -4.18
N ASP A 75 15.94 -2.92 -3.81
CA ASP A 75 14.72 -2.72 -3.01
C ASP A 75 13.58 -2.20 -3.88
N PRO A 76 12.56 -3.03 -4.22
CA PRO A 76 11.41 -2.59 -5.01
C PRO A 76 10.57 -1.50 -4.32
N PHE A 77 10.74 -1.34 -3.03
CA PHE A 77 10.08 -0.28 -2.24
C PHE A 77 10.94 0.98 -2.08
N TYR A 78 12.10 1.06 -2.74
CA TYR A 78 12.96 2.25 -2.80
C TYR A 78 13.34 2.84 -1.43
N GLY A 79 13.52 2.02 -0.41
CA GLY A 79 13.91 2.43 0.94
C GLY A 79 12.79 2.97 1.82
N ALA A 80 11.53 2.92 1.39
CA ALA A 80 10.43 3.40 2.23
C ALA A 80 10.29 2.58 3.52
N PRO A 81 10.10 3.24 4.67
CA PRO A 81 10.00 2.56 5.95
C PRO A 81 8.62 1.93 6.19
N VAL A 82 7.59 2.41 5.51
CA VAL A 82 6.20 1.95 5.68
C VAL A 82 5.64 1.43 4.36
N ILE A 83 4.97 0.29 4.43
CA ILE A 83 4.23 -0.30 3.31
C ILE A 83 2.80 -0.59 3.77
N LEU A 84 1.81 -0.05 3.06
CA LEU A 84 0.41 -0.41 3.24
C LEU A 84 0.02 -1.42 2.17
N VAL A 85 -0.22 -2.66 2.56
CA VAL A 85 -0.59 -3.72 1.63
C VAL A 85 -2.10 -3.84 1.58
N VAL A 86 -2.68 -3.66 0.42
CA VAL A 86 -4.12 -3.84 0.19
C VAL A 86 -4.38 -5.22 -0.35
N LEU A 87 -5.25 -5.95 0.34
CA LEU A 87 -5.76 -7.26 -0.03
C LEU A 87 -7.28 -7.18 -0.15
N ALA A 88 -7.88 -8.05 -0.94
CA ALA A 88 -9.34 -8.10 -1.04
C ALA A 88 -9.85 -9.55 -1.10
N ASN A 89 -10.97 -9.80 -0.43
CA ASN A 89 -11.57 -11.12 -0.31
C ASN A 89 -12.13 -11.60 -1.65
N LYS A 90 -11.60 -12.70 -2.16
CA LYS A 90 -11.98 -13.30 -3.43
C LYS A 90 -13.44 -13.78 -3.51
N ALA A 91 -14.09 -13.99 -2.37
CA ALA A 91 -15.51 -14.36 -2.33
C ALA A 91 -16.42 -13.23 -2.86
N VAL A 92 -15.92 -12.00 -2.95
CA VAL A 92 -16.66 -10.85 -3.49
C VAL A 92 -16.24 -10.62 -4.94
N PRO A 93 -17.17 -10.68 -5.91
CA PRO A 93 -16.82 -10.56 -7.35
C PRO A 93 -16.12 -9.25 -7.73
N THR A 94 -16.39 -8.17 -7.01
CA THR A 94 -15.80 -6.84 -7.26
C THR A 94 -14.50 -6.58 -6.51
N HIS A 95 -13.92 -7.59 -5.86
CA HIS A 95 -12.81 -7.43 -4.92
C HIS A 95 -11.59 -6.70 -5.50
N VAL A 96 -11.22 -6.94 -6.74
CA VAL A 96 -10.08 -6.25 -7.38
C VAL A 96 -10.37 -4.77 -7.58
N TYR A 97 -11.59 -4.43 -8.00
CA TYR A 97 -12.02 -3.04 -8.18
C TYR A 97 -12.11 -2.32 -6.83
N ASP A 98 -12.71 -2.98 -5.84
CA ASP A 98 -12.83 -2.47 -4.47
C ASP A 98 -11.44 -2.14 -3.89
N GLY A 99 -10.50 -3.09 -3.99
CA GLY A 99 -9.13 -2.89 -3.52
C GLY A 99 -8.40 -1.79 -4.29
N SER A 100 -8.66 -1.64 -5.58
CA SER A 100 -8.07 -0.57 -6.40
C SER A 100 -8.56 0.82 -5.96
N LEU A 101 -9.83 0.94 -5.57
CA LEU A 101 -10.37 2.18 -5.00
C LEU A 101 -9.74 2.50 -3.64
N VAL A 102 -9.51 1.49 -2.80
CA VAL A 102 -8.77 1.66 -1.55
C VAL A 102 -7.36 2.20 -1.82
N MET A 103 -6.64 1.63 -2.78
CA MET A 103 -5.32 2.14 -3.19
C MET A 103 -5.38 3.61 -3.61
N GLY A 104 -6.38 3.98 -4.39
CA GLY A 104 -6.59 5.38 -4.81
C GLY A 104 -6.80 6.30 -3.61
N ASN A 105 -7.66 5.91 -2.66
CA ASN A 105 -7.90 6.68 -1.44
C ASN A 105 -6.63 6.82 -0.59
N LEU A 106 -5.84 5.76 -0.41
CA LEU A 106 -4.58 5.81 0.34
C LEU A 106 -3.60 6.82 -0.27
N MET A 107 -3.43 6.77 -1.59
CA MET A 107 -2.49 7.67 -2.29
C MET A 107 -2.96 9.13 -2.28
N ASN A 108 -4.26 9.38 -2.41
CA ASN A 108 -4.83 10.73 -2.35
C ASN A 108 -4.76 11.31 -0.93
N ALA A 109 -5.05 10.49 0.09
CA ALA A 109 -4.90 10.90 1.49
C ALA A 109 -3.44 11.22 1.82
N ALA A 110 -2.50 10.38 1.38
CA ALA A 110 -1.08 10.65 1.55
C ALA A 110 -0.69 12.00 0.96
N GLU A 111 -1.06 12.28 -0.30
CA GLU A 111 -0.80 13.58 -0.95
C GLU A 111 -1.38 14.75 -0.16
N SER A 112 -2.62 14.63 0.33
CA SER A 112 -3.29 15.70 1.10
C SER A 112 -2.57 16.02 2.42
N LEU A 113 -1.86 15.06 2.97
CA LEU A 113 -1.08 15.17 4.22
C LEU A 113 0.41 15.46 3.98
N GLY A 114 0.81 15.74 2.73
CA GLY A 114 2.21 16.01 2.39
C GLY A 114 3.10 14.77 2.38
N VAL A 115 2.52 13.58 2.35
CA VAL A 115 3.21 12.30 2.29
C VAL A 115 3.34 11.83 0.86
N ALA A 116 4.56 11.52 0.44
CA ALA A 116 4.80 10.94 -0.88
C ALA A 116 4.36 9.48 -0.94
N SER A 117 3.77 9.07 -2.04
CA SER A 117 3.32 7.69 -2.20
C SER A 117 3.50 7.17 -3.63
N ILE A 118 3.48 5.85 -3.76
CA ILE A 118 3.50 5.15 -5.04
C ILE A 118 2.84 3.78 -4.90
N TRP A 119 2.17 3.33 -5.95
CA TRP A 119 1.68 1.96 -6.07
C TRP A 119 2.83 1.04 -6.50
N ILE A 120 3.15 0.04 -5.70
CA ILE A 120 4.05 -1.05 -6.06
C ILE A 120 3.22 -2.31 -6.33
N HIS A 121 3.51 -2.95 -7.44
CA HIS A 121 2.79 -4.12 -7.92
C HIS A 121 3.29 -5.42 -7.27
N ARG A 122 2.75 -6.57 -7.71
CA ARG A 122 3.14 -7.94 -7.32
C ARG A 122 2.62 -8.40 -5.95
N ALA A 123 1.73 -7.64 -5.30
CA ALA A 123 1.06 -8.10 -4.08
C ALA A 123 0.24 -9.40 -4.33
N LYS A 124 -0.29 -9.56 -5.53
CA LYS A 124 -1.03 -10.78 -5.92
C LYS A 124 -0.13 -12.00 -5.77
N GLU A 125 1.00 -12.00 -6.43
CA GLU A 125 1.95 -13.11 -6.44
C GLU A 125 2.53 -13.37 -5.04
N GLU A 126 2.80 -12.32 -4.26
CA GLU A 126 3.26 -12.45 -2.87
C GLU A 126 2.25 -13.22 -2.02
N PHE A 127 0.95 -12.92 -2.14
CA PHE A 127 -0.10 -13.55 -1.34
C PHE A 127 -0.62 -14.87 -1.93
N GLU A 128 -0.21 -15.23 -3.13
CA GLU A 128 -0.32 -16.59 -3.68
C GLU A 128 0.82 -17.50 -3.20
N SER A 129 1.94 -16.93 -2.76
CA SER A 129 3.09 -17.67 -2.24
C SER A 129 2.91 -18.12 -0.79
N ASP A 130 3.78 -19.04 -0.34
CA ASP A 130 3.81 -19.48 1.06
C ASP A 130 4.10 -18.34 2.04
N PHE A 131 4.89 -17.34 1.62
CA PHE A 131 5.18 -16.14 2.39
C PHE A 131 3.90 -15.38 2.77
N GLY A 132 3.08 -15.03 1.78
CA GLY A 132 1.84 -14.29 2.02
C GLY A 132 0.80 -15.12 2.81
N LYS A 133 0.69 -16.42 2.51
CA LYS A 133 -0.21 -17.33 3.24
C LYS A 133 0.17 -17.43 4.71
N LYS A 134 1.47 -17.48 5.02
CA LYS A 134 1.96 -17.47 6.39
C LYS A 134 1.60 -16.18 7.12
N ILE A 135 1.74 -15.02 6.48
CA ILE A 135 1.37 -13.72 7.06
C ILE A 135 -0.12 -13.70 7.43
N LEU A 136 -0.99 -14.13 6.52
CA LEU A 136 -2.44 -14.19 6.79
C LEU A 136 -2.76 -15.14 7.95
N ALA A 137 -2.11 -16.30 8.01
CA ALA A 137 -2.28 -17.26 9.10
C ALA A 137 -1.81 -16.70 10.44
N ASP A 138 -0.65 -16.06 10.49
CA ASP A 138 -0.08 -15.45 11.70
C ASP A 138 -0.97 -14.30 12.23
N LEU A 139 -1.66 -13.59 11.35
CA LEU A 139 -2.62 -12.55 11.71
C LEU A 139 -4.02 -13.09 12.03
N GLY A 140 -4.26 -14.39 11.90
CA GLY A 140 -5.57 -14.99 12.11
C GLY A 140 -6.63 -14.60 11.08
N ILE A 141 -6.22 -14.15 9.89
CA ILE A 141 -7.12 -13.78 8.81
C ILE A 141 -7.55 -15.04 8.07
N GLN A 142 -8.84 -15.30 8.09
CA GLN A 142 -9.45 -16.46 7.44
C GLN A 142 -10.08 -16.07 6.10
N GLY A 143 -10.08 -17.01 5.15
CA GLY A 143 -10.60 -16.81 3.81
C GLY A 143 -9.50 -16.63 2.77
N GLU A 144 -9.91 -16.54 1.50
CA GLU A 144 -8.99 -16.35 0.40
C GLU A 144 -8.92 -14.86 0.01
N TYR A 145 -7.73 -14.29 0.12
CA TYR A 145 -7.46 -12.91 -0.22
C TYR A 145 -6.51 -12.80 -1.40
N GLU A 146 -6.83 -11.90 -2.31
CA GLU A 146 -5.94 -11.51 -3.40
C GLU A 146 -5.20 -10.23 -3.04
N GLY A 147 -3.89 -10.21 -3.24
CA GLY A 147 -3.10 -8.99 -3.14
C GLY A 147 -3.46 -8.04 -4.27
N ILE A 148 -3.76 -6.77 -3.93
CA ILE A 148 -4.12 -5.73 -4.91
C ILE A 148 -2.92 -4.86 -5.22
N GLY A 149 -2.20 -4.42 -4.19
CA GLY A 149 -1.04 -3.58 -4.34
C GLY A 149 -0.46 -3.15 -3.01
N HIS A 150 0.73 -2.54 -3.07
CA HIS A 150 1.36 -1.89 -1.94
C HIS A 150 1.29 -0.39 -2.16
N CYS A 151 0.66 0.33 -1.26
CA CYS A 151 0.80 1.77 -1.15
C CYS A 151 2.00 2.02 -0.25
N ARG A 152 3.09 2.34 -0.85
CA ARG A 152 4.28 2.73 -0.16
C ARG A 152 4.20 4.21 0.19
N SER A 153 4.52 4.56 1.43
CA SER A 153 4.33 5.91 1.93
C SER A 153 5.50 6.37 2.78
N GLU A 154 5.88 7.65 2.63
CA GLU A 154 6.98 8.28 3.35
C GLU A 154 6.86 9.81 3.34
N GLU A 155 7.52 10.48 4.29
CA GLU A 155 7.54 11.93 4.35
C GLU A 155 8.17 12.55 3.09
N ARG A 156 7.48 13.53 2.50
CA ARG A 156 7.87 14.18 1.25
C ARG A 156 9.12 15.03 1.44
N ARG A 157 10.12 14.92 0.55
CA ARG A 157 11.24 15.85 0.52
C ARG A 157 10.77 17.23 0.08
N VAL A 158 10.98 18.24 0.95
CA VAL A 158 10.74 19.64 0.58
C VAL A 158 11.74 20.04 -0.51
N GLY A 159 11.23 20.52 -1.65
CA GLY A 159 12.04 21.14 -2.70
C GLY A 159 12.53 20.23 -3.83
N LYS A 160 12.07 18.98 -3.94
CA LYS A 160 12.27 18.15 -5.15
C LYS A 160 10.94 17.65 -5.67
N GLU A 161 10.70 17.89 -6.95
CA GLU A 161 9.58 17.28 -7.66
C GLU A 161 9.76 15.75 -7.74
N CYS A 162 8.67 15.04 -7.57
CA CYS A 162 8.61 13.58 -7.73
C CYS A 162 8.67 13.16 -9.20
#